data_c376ca4d6f33a028136c4380a8700e06
#
_entry.id   c376ca4d6f33a028136c4380a8700e06
#
_cell.length_a   1.000
_cell.length_b   1.000
_cell.length_c   1.000
_cell.angle_alpha   90.00
_cell.angle_beta   90.00
_cell.angle_gamma   90.00
#
_symmetry.space_group_name_H-M   'P 1'
#
loop_
_entity.id
_entity.type
_entity.pdbx_description
1 polymer ?
#
loop_
_entity_poly.entity_id
_entity_poly.type
_entity_poly.pdbx_seq_one_letter_code
_entity_poly.pdbx_strand_id
1 'polypeptide(L)'
;MGDGLYLIDKFKVENVIFNCGEFNALEKELIKKLNKRKVNYCSCVKELNIGKYKLDFLNTKVYDNKDDNSSVIYLKFNNYKFLFMGDAGEKRENDILEEYDLKNIDFLKIGHHGSNTSSSKEFISKVKPKYSLISVGKNNRYGYPKEEVLNTLKSSKIYRWKYYV
;
A
#
# COMPACT_ATOMS: atom_id res chain seq x y z
N MET A 1 -8.01 6.62 -5.76
CA MET A 1 -7.38 7.79 -6.42
C MET A 1 -8.29 9.03 -6.57
N GLY A 2 -9.57 8.96 -6.22
CA GLY A 2 -10.49 10.10 -6.33
C GLY A 2 -10.00 11.39 -5.68
N ASP A 3 -9.26 11.27 -4.59
CA ASP A 3 -8.79 12.43 -3.80
C ASP A 3 -7.52 13.11 -4.36
N GLY A 4 -6.82 12.48 -5.30
CA GLY A 4 -5.57 13.03 -5.85
C GLY A 4 -5.74 14.41 -6.49
N LEU A 5 -6.82 14.60 -7.26
CA LEU A 5 -7.17 15.89 -7.88
C LEU A 5 -7.44 16.96 -6.81
N TYR A 6 -8.13 16.60 -5.75
CA TYR A 6 -8.42 17.50 -4.62
C TYR A 6 -7.15 17.88 -3.86
N LEU A 7 -6.28 16.91 -3.57
CA LEU A 7 -5.02 17.16 -2.85
C LEU A 7 -4.12 18.14 -3.59
N ILE A 8 -4.00 17.99 -4.92
CA ILE A 8 -3.21 18.91 -5.76
C ILE A 8 -3.78 20.34 -5.73
N ASP A 9 -5.08 20.51 -5.51
CA ASP A 9 -5.69 21.83 -5.40
C ASP A 9 -5.48 22.49 -4.03
N LYS A 10 -5.45 21.69 -2.98
CA LYS A 10 -5.44 22.18 -1.60
C LYS A 10 -4.06 22.33 -1.01
N PHE A 11 -3.09 21.58 -1.50
CA PHE A 11 -1.76 21.53 -0.94
C PHE A 11 -0.69 21.91 -1.97
N LYS A 12 0.43 22.43 -1.48
CA LYS A 12 1.63 22.60 -2.30
C LYS A 12 2.27 21.21 -2.46
N VAL A 13 2.01 20.57 -3.61
CA VAL A 13 2.61 19.28 -3.98
C VAL A 13 3.75 19.54 -4.95
N GLU A 14 4.93 19.02 -4.63
CA GLU A 14 6.13 19.19 -5.46
C GLU A 14 6.39 17.97 -6.34
N ASN A 15 6.07 16.77 -5.84
CA ASN A 15 6.30 15.53 -6.54
C ASN A 15 5.13 14.55 -6.33
N VAL A 16 4.81 13.76 -7.35
CA VAL A 16 3.84 12.67 -7.30
C VAL A 16 4.49 11.38 -7.78
N ILE A 17 4.31 10.31 -7.02
CA ILE A 17 4.78 8.97 -7.40
C ILE A 17 3.56 8.11 -7.70
N PHE A 18 3.50 7.59 -8.91
CA PHE A 18 2.50 6.62 -9.33
C PHE A 18 2.99 5.19 -9.13
N ASN A 19 2.04 4.27 -9.03
CA ASN A 19 2.30 2.83 -9.06
C ASN A 19 2.98 2.41 -10.38
N CYS A 20 3.46 1.17 -10.42
CA CYS A 20 3.89 0.55 -11.67
C CYS A 20 2.68 0.22 -12.58
N GLY A 21 2.96 0.00 -13.86
CA GLY A 21 1.96 -0.37 -14.85
C GLY A 21 1.40 0.80 -15.67
N GLU A 22 0.37 0.51 -16.45
CA GLU A 22 -0.25 1.51 -17.33
C GLU A 22 -1.17 2.46 -16.56
N PHE A 23 -1.15 3.73 -16.94
CA PHE A 23 -2.02 4.75 -16.38
C PHE A 23 -3.48 4.57 -16.81
N ASN A 24 -4.38 4.52 -15.86
CA ASN A 24 -5.82 4.52 -16.09
C ASN A 24 -6.34 5.93 -16.42
N ALA A 25 -7.66 6.04 -16.69
CA ALA A 25 -8.27 7.31 -17.06
C ALA A 25 -8.11 8.41 -15.98
N LEU A 26 -8.29 8.05 -14.70
CA LEU A 26 -8.13 9.00 -13.57
C LEU A 26 -6.68 9.44 -13.40
N GLU A 27 -5.73 8.54 -13.57
CA GLU A 27 -4.30 8.85 -13.53
C GLU A 27 -3.91 9.78 -14.68
N LYS A 28 -4.40 9.51 -15.89
CA LYS A 28 -4.18 10.38 -17.05
C LYS A 28 -4.79 11.78 -16.84
N GLU A 29 -5.94 11.88 -16.21
CA GLU A 29 -6.55 13.17 -15.84
C GLU A 29 -5.68 13.91 -14.80
N LEU A 30 -5.22 13.20 -13.77
CA LEU A 30 -4.32 13.75 -12.77
C LEU A 30 -3.02 14.25 -13.42
N ILE A 31 -2.42 13.48 -14.33
CA ILE A 31 -1.20 13.86 -15.07
C ILE A 31 -1.41 15.16 -15.86
N LYS A 32 -2.54 15.33 -16.54
CA LYS A 32 -2.87 16.60 -17.24
C LYS A 32 -2.84 17.77 -16.27
N LYS A 33 -3.38 17.59 -15.06
CA LYS A 33 -3.40 18.62 -14.02
C LYS A 33 -2.00 18.90 -13.46
N LEU A 34 -1.20 17.87 -13.23
CA LEU A 34 0.19 17.99 -12.78
C LEU A 34 1.02 18.80 -13.78
N ASN A 35 0.92 18.47 -15.08
CA ASN A 35 1.59 19.19 -16.15
C ASN A 35 1.20 20.67 -16.19
N LYS A 36 -0.10 20.97 -16.07
CA LYS A 36 -0.61 22.37 -16.02
C LYS A 36 -0.02 23.14 -14.83
N ARG A 37 0.21 22.48 -13.69
CA ARG A 37 0.76 23.09 -12.48
C ARG A 37 2.28 22.99 -12.35
N LYS A 38 2.95 22.39 -13.33
CA LYS A 38 4.40 22.14 -13.32
C LYS A 38 4.86 21.33 -12.10
N VAL A 39 4.03 20.36 -11.67
CA VAL A 39 4.35 19.42 -10.61
C VAL A 39 5.04 18.22 -11.23
N ASN A 40 6.19 17.83 -10.67
CA ASN A 40 6.94 16.66 -11.12
C ASN A 40 6.19 15.37 -10.79
N TYR A 41 6.31 14.37 -11.65
CA TYR A 41 5.82 13.04 -11.36
C TYR A 41 6.70 11.95 -11.97
N CYS A 42 6.69 10.80 -11.34
CA CYS A 42 7.34 9.59 -11.82
C CYS A 42 6.49 8.36 -11.45
N SER A 43 6.86 7.20 -11.95
CA SER A 43 6.20 5.94 -11.63
C SER A 43 7.24 4.85 -11.37
N CYS A 44 6.80 3.79 -10.68
CA CYS A 44 7.61 2.58 -10.49
C CYS A 44 9.00 2.85 -9.89
N VAL A 45 9.08 3.76 -8.92
CA VAL A 45 10.34 4.05 -8.23
C VAL A 45 10.75 2.88 -7.35
N LYS A 46 12.05 2.71 -7.14
CA LYS A 46 12.60 1.67 -6.24
C LYS A 46 12.77 2.18 -4.82
N GLU A 47 13.09 3.44 -4.66
CA GLU A 47 13.32 4.05 -3.36
C GLU A 47 13.00 5.55 -3.37
N LEU A 48 12.70 6.10 -2.20
CA LEU A 48 12.55 7.53 -1.96
C LEU A 48 13.28 7.89 -0.67
N ASN A 49 14.21 8.83 -0.76
CA ASN A 49 14.93 9.34 0.38
C ASN A 49 14.29 10.64 0.91
N ILE A 50 13.92 10.67 2.20
CA ILE A 50 13.35 11.82 2.88
C ILE A 50 14.20 12.12 4.12
N GLY A 51 15.10 13.10 4.00
CA GLY A 51 16.10 13.37 5.01
C GLY A 51 16.97 12.11 5.25
N LYS A 52 17.00 11.62 6.49
CA LYS A 52 17.74 10.41 6.87
C LYS A 52 16.95 9.09 6.67
N TYR A 53 15.71 9.17 6.25
CA TYR A 53 14.85 8.01 6.10
C TYR A 53 14.74 7.59 4.65
N LYS A 54 14.70 6.27 4.42
CA LYS A 54 14.53 5.66 3.11
C LYS A 54 13.23 4.86 3.10
N LEU A 55 12.39 5.11 2.11
CA LEU A 55 11.24 4.29 1.76
C LEU A 55 11.65 3.38 0.61
N ASP A 56 11.63 2.07 0.82
CA ASP A 56 11.87 1.07 -0.21
C ASP A 56 10.53 0.66 -0.84
N PHE A 57 10.42 0.80 -2.15
CA PHE A 57 9.26 0.33 -2.91
C PHE A 57 9.54 -1.09 -3.38
N LEU A 58 8.86 -2.06 -2.79
CA LEU A 58 9.09 -3.48 -3.03
C LEU A 58 8.42 -3.91 -4.35
N ASN A 59 8.91 -3.37 -5.45
CA ASN A 59 8.41 -3.69 -6.77
C ASN A 59 9.05 -4.99 -7.24
N THR A 60 8.23 -5.92 -7.74
CA THR A 60 8.68 -7.19 -8.31
C THR A 60 8.55 -7.16 -9.84
N LYS A 61 7.36 -7.24 -10.35
CA LYS A 61 7.03 -7.18 -11.78
C LYS A 61 5.78 -6.33 -12.01
N VAL A 62 5.42 -6.08 -13.25
CA VAL A 62 4.12 -5.51 -13.62
C VAL A 62 3.10 -6.63 -13.75
N TYR A 63 1.91 -6.42 -13.20
CA TYR A 63 0.79 -7.36 -13.22
C TYR A 63 -0.34 -6.84 -14.11
N ASP A 64 -1.14 -7.76 -14.66
CA ASP A 64 -2.36 -7.41 -15.40
C ASP A 64 -3.43 -6.83 -14.47
N ASN A 65 -3.47 -7.31 -13.22
CA ASN A 65 -4.35 -6.80 -12.18
C ASN A 65 -3.76 -5.51 -11.57
N LYS A 66 -4.58 -4.46 -11.50
CA LYS A 66 -4.17 -3.15 -10.97
C LYS A 66 -3.90 -3.15 -9.47
N ASP A 67 -4.62 -3.98 -8.72
CA ASP A 67 -4.43 -4.06 -7.28
C ASP A 67 -3.03 -4.59 -6.95
N ASP A 68 -2.56 -5.58 -7.70
CA ASP A 68 -1.21 -6.12 -7.57
C ASP A 68 -0.11 -5.17 -8.05
N ASN A 69 -0.45 -4.14 -8.83
CA ASN A 69 0.47 -3.05 -9.17
C ASN A 69 0.55 -1.96 -8.08
N SER A 70 -0.18 -2.09 -6.99
CA SER A 70 -0.09 -1.17 -5.84
C SER A 70 1.33 -1.05 -5.33
N SER A 71 1.73 0.16 -4.96
CA SER A 71 3.02 0.38 -4.31
C SER A 71 3.04 -0.28 -2.94
N VAL A 72 3.87 -1.32 -2.80
CA VAL A 72 4.17 -1.90 -1.50
C VAL A 72 5.41 -1.21 -0.96
N ILE A 73 5.30 -0.60 0.22
CA ILE A 73 6.34 0.26 0.77
C ILE A 73 6.84 -0.31 2.08
N TYR A 74 8.15 -0.51 2.16
CA TYR A 74 8.85 -0.82 3.40
C TYR A 74 9.57 0.42 3.91
N LEU A 75 9.44 0.69 5.20
CA LEU A 75 10.12 1.80 5.87
C LEU A 75 10.71 1.31 7.19
N LYS A 76 12.00 1.58 7.41
CA LYS A 76 12.61 1.49 8.72
C LYS A 76 12.68 2.89 9.33
N PHE A 77 11.89 3.13 10.36
CA PHE A 77 11.86 4.39 11.08
C PHE A 77 12.35 4.18 12.51
N ASN A 78 13.49 4.75 12.82
CA ASN A 78 14.24 4.43 14.04
C ASN A 78 14.48 2.90 14.15
N ASN A 79 13.94 2.26 15.19
CA ASN A 79 14.06 0.81 15.39
C ASN A 79 12.82 0.04 14.95
N TYR A 80 11.82 0.71 14.36
CA TYR A 80 10.57 0.09 13.92
C TYR A 80 10.55 -0.16 12.42
N LYS A 81 9.99 -1.31 12.04
CA LYS A 81 9.77 -1.73 10.66
C LYS A 81 8.30 -1.58 10.30
N PHE A 82 8.03 -0.80 9.27
CA PHE A 82 6.69 -0.58 8.72
C PHE A 82 6.59 -1.22 7.34
N LEU A 83 5.47 -1.87 7.08
CA LEU A 83 5.14 -2.42 5.77
C LEU A 83 3.73 -2.00 5.37
N PHE A 84 3.60 -1.32 4.23
CA PHE A 84 2.35 -0.84 3.68
C PHE A 84 2.05 -1.61 2.40
N MET A 85 0.96 -2.41 2.39
CA MET A 85 0.66 -3.32 1.30
C MET A 85 -0.14 -2.68 0.14
N GLY A 86 -0.70 -1.48 0.32
CA GLY A 86 -1.64 -0.94 -0.66
C GLY A 86 -2.85 -1.88 -0.82
N ASP A 87 -3.23 -2.15 -2.07
CA ASP A 87 -4.29 -3.12 -2.40
C ASP A 87 -3.73 -4.43 -2.96
N ALA A 88 -2.44 -4.71 -2.72
CA ALA A 88 -1.75 -5.92 -3.16
C ALA A 88 -2.45 -7.19 -2.66
N GLY A 89 -2.66 -8.13 -3.57
CA GLY A 89 -3.24 -9.45 -3.31
C GLY A 89 -2.19 -10.53 -3.05
N GLU A 90 -2.65 -11.77 -2.84
CA GLU A 90 -1.81 -12.93 -2.49
C GLU A 90 -0.70 -13.21 -3.52
N LYS A 91 -0.99 -13.01 -4.82
CA LYS A 91 0.01 -13.18 -5.87
C LYS A 91 1.20 -12.24 -5.66
N ARG A 92 0.91 -10.98 -5.34
CA ARG A 92 1.93 -9.97 -5.04
C ARG A 92 2.68 -10.29 -3.75
N GLU A 93 1.96 -10.76 -2.72
CA GLU A 93 2.55 -11.19 -1.45
C GLU A 93 3.61 -12.29 -1.67
N ASN A 94 3.30 -13.30 -2.48
CA ASN A 94 4.20 -14.40 -2.80
C ASN A 94 5.46 -13.91 -3.52
N ASP A 95 5.28 -13.10 -4.59
CA ASP A 95 6.42 -12.54 -5.34
C ASP A 95 7.33 -11.67 -4.42
N ILE A 96 6.75 -10.93 -3.48
CA ILE A 96 7.50 -10.14 -2.48
C ILE A 96 8.28 -11.04 -1.52
N LEU A 97 7.69 -12.15 -1.07
CA LEU A 97 8.38 -13.11 -0.18
C LEU A 97 9.53 -13.83 -0.88
N GLU A 98 9.46 -14.02 -2.19
CA GLU A 98 10.54 -14.61 -2.98
C GLU A 98 11.73 -13.65 -3.15
N GLU A 99 11.46 -12.34 -3.32
CA GLU A 99 12.48 -11.35 -3.63
C GLU A 99 13.05 -10.63 -2.40
N TYR A 100 12.28 -10.53 -1.30
CA TYR A 100 12.66 -9.72 -0.14
C TYR A 100 12.58 -10.50 1.17
N ASP A 101 13.64 -10.43 1.99
CA ASP A 101 13.66 -11.04 3.34
C ASP A 101 12.93 -10.13 4.36
N LEU A 102 11.61 -10.28 4.43
CA LEU A 102 10.74 -9.53 5.33
C LEU A 102 10.41 -10.36 6.58
N LYS A 103 10.96 -9.98 7.71
CA LYS A 103 10.74 -10.68 8.99
C LYS A 103 10.53 -9.70 10.13
N ASN A 104 9.67 -10.10 11.07
CA ASN A 104 9.45 -9.36 12.31
C ASN A 104 9.07 -7.89 12.00
N ILE A 105 8.02 -7.70 11.25
CA ILE A 105 7.45 -6.39 10.93
C ILE A 105 6.74 -5.85 12.17
N ASP A 106 7.10 -4.65 12.63
CA ASP A 106 6.41 -4.05 13.77
C ASP A 106 5.01 -3.61 13.39
N PHE A 107 4.85 -2.90 12.28
CA PHE A 107 3.57 -2.36 11.83
C PHE A 107 3.28 -2.78 10.40
N LEU A 108 2.24 -3.58 10.21
CA LEU A 108 1.73 -4.00 8.91
C LEU A 108 0.42 -3.28 8.60
N LYS A 109 0.39 -2.40 7.60
CA LYS A 109 -0.87 -1.95 7.01
C LYS A 109 -1.40 -3.05 6.09
N ILE A 110 -2.49 -3.66 6.49
CA ILE A 110 -3.12 -4.78 5.80
C ILE A 110 -3.51 -4.40 4.38
N GLY A 111 -3.23 -5.31 3.45
CA GLY A 111 -3.56 -5.17 2.04
C GLY A 111 -5.06 -5.10 1.80
N HIS A 112 -5.46 -4.37 0.76
CA HIS A 112 -6.82 -4.30 0.22
C HIS A 112 -7.92 -4.19 1.29
N HIS A 113 -7.68 -3.37 2.32
CA HIS A 113 -8.59 -3.11 3.44
C HIS A 113 -9.02 -4.36 4.24
N GLY A 114 -8.31 -5.48 4.07
CA GLY A 114 -8.67 -6.77 4.65
C GLY A 114 -9.62 -7.59 3.77
N SER A 115 -9.48 -7.46 2.44
CA SER A 115 -10.09 -8.38 1.47
C SER A 115 -9.56 -9.79 1.65
N ASN A 116 -10.38 -10.80 1.37
CA ASN A 116 -9.96 -12.20 1.35
C ASN A 116 -9.04 -12.57 0.17
N THR A 117 -8.73 -11.60 -0.71
CA THR A 117 -7.71 -11.74 -1.77
C THR A 117 -6.31 -11.32 -1.31
N SER A 118 -6.14 -10.97 -0.04
CA SER A 118 -4.88 -10.50 0.54
C SER A 118 -4.66 -11.05 1.94
N SER A 119 -3.47 -10.83 2.50
CA SER A 119 -3.11 -11.23 3.85
C SER A 119 -3.17 -12.76 4.06
N SER A 120 -2.57 -13.48 3.11
CA SER A 120 -2.49 -14.93 3.12
C SER A 120 -1.83 -15.45 4.41
N LYS A 121 -2.18 -16.67 4.81
CA LYS A 121 -1.56 -17.33 6.00
C LYS A 121 -0.05 -17.42 5.85
N GLU A 122 0.43 -17.74 4.66
CA GLU A 122 1.85 -17.83 4.36
C GLU A 122 2.55 -16.50 4.57
N PHE A 123 2.04 -15.42 3.95
CA PHE A 123 2.58 -14.07 4.08
C PHE A 123 2.62 -13.64 5.55
N ILE A 124 1.52 -13.73 6.27
CA ILE A 124 1.42 -13.30 7.67
C ILE A 124 2.37 -14.13 8.57
N SER A 125 2.51 -15.44 8.32
CA SER A 125 3.42 -16.31 9.07
C SER A 125 4.90 -15.98 8.86
N LYS A 126 5.26 -15.45 7.68
CA LYS A 126 6.63 -15.04 7.33
C LYS A 126 6.97 -13.66 7.89
N VAL A 127 6.11 -12.66 7.64
CA VAL A 127 6.36 -11.28 8.07
C VAL A 127 6.17 -11.08 9.57
N LYS A 128 5.36 -11.92 10.25
CA LYS A 128 5.09 -11.92 11.69
C LYS A 128 4.83 -10.54 12.26
N PRO A 129 3.76 -9.86 11.85
CA PRO A 129 3.52 -8.50 12.27
C PRO A 129 3.18 -8.43 13.76
N LYS A 130 3.80 -7.50 14.47
CA LYS A 130 3.45 -7.22 15.88
C LYS A 130 2.13 -6.47 15.97
N TYR A 131 1.92 -5.50 15.09
CA TYR A 131 0.71 -4.68 14.99
C TYR A 131 0.17 -4.74 13.57
N SER A 132 -1.12 -5.05 13.41
CA SER A 132 -1.82 -5.05 12.13
C SER A 132 -2.80 -3.89 12.07
N LEU A 133 -2.65 -3.01 11.07
CA LEU A 133 -3.44 -1.80 10.89
C LEU A 133 -4.43 -2.02 9.75
N ILE A 134 -5.72 -1.90 10.03
CA ILE A 134 -6.79 -2.05 9.04
C ILE A 134 -7.54 -0.71 8.94
N SER A 135 -7.47 -0.07 7.76
CA SER A 135 -8.29 1.10 7.45
C SER A 135 -9.45 0.68 6.57
N VAL A 136 -10.67 1.04 6.94
CA VAL A 136 -11.89 0.62 6.22
C VAL A 136 -13.00 1.65 6.41
N GLY A 137 -13.79 1.89 5.37
CA GLY A 137 -14.96 2.75 5.47
C GLY A 137 -15.98 2.21 6.48
N LYS A 138 -16.62 3.08 7.28
CA LYS A 138 -17.54 2.69 8.35
C LYS A 138 -18.69 1.80 7.86
N ASN A 139 -19.22 2.08 6.68
CA ASN A 139 -20.34 1.37 6.05
C ASN A 139 -19.90 0.78 4.71
N ASN A 140 -18.70 0.18 4.66
CA ASN A 140 -18.21 -0.34 3.40
C ASN A 140 -19.10 -1.49 2.88
N ARG A 141 -19.50 -1.38 1.61
CA ARG A 141 -20.38 -2.35 0.93
C ARG A 141 -19.75 -3.71 0.69
N TYR A 142 -18.43 -3.83 0.82
CA TYR A 142 -17.69 -5.07 0.57
C TYR A 142 -17.62 -5.98 1.80
N GLY A 143 -18.07 -5.51 2.97
CA GLY A 143 -18.00 -6.24 4.23
C GLY A 143 -16.57 -6.49 4.69
N TYR A 144 -15.65 -5.55 4.43
CA TYR A 144 -14.26 -5.64 4.91
C TYR A 144 -14.13 -5.14 6.35
N PRO A 145 -13.14 -5.65 7.12
CA PRO A 145 -12.27 -6.78 6.78
C PRO A 145 -13.03 -8.10 6.85
N LYS A 146 -12.64 -9.07 6.02
CA LYS A 146 -13.21 -10.42 6.04
C LYS A 146 -12.77 -11.19 7.28
N GLU A 147 -13.63 -12.07 7.76
CA GLU A 147 -13.36 -12.90 8.95
C GLU A 147 -12.14 -13.79 8.77
N GLU A 148 -11.93 -14.32 7.57
CA GLU A 148 -10.76 -15.12 7.20
C GLU A 148 -9.47 -14.35 7.44
N VAL A 149 -9.41 -13.09 7.01
CA VAL A 149 -8.23 -12.22 7.22
C VAL A 149 -8.02 -11.95 8.72
N LEU A 150 -9.10 -11.69 9.47
CA LEU A 150 -8.97 -11.52 10.92
C LEU A 150 -8.43 -12.77 11.60
N ASN A 151 -8.80 -13.94 11.11
CA ASN A 151 -8.30 -15.22 11.61
C ASN A 151 -6.81 -15.42 11.32
N THR A 152 -6.29 -14.97 10.18
CA THR A 152 -4.85 -15.02 9.89
C THR A 152 -4.04 -14.10 10.82
N LEU A 153 -4.64 -13.03 11.31
CA LEU A 153 -4.00 -11.99 12.11
C LEU A 153 -4.05 -12.24 13.63
N LYS A 154 -4.55 -13.40 14.10
CA LYS A 154 -4.75 -13.67 15.55
C LYS A 154 -3.49 -13.54 16.40
N SER A 155 -2.31 -13.74 15.84
CA SER A 155 -1.02 -13.57 16.54
C SER A 155 -0.54 -12.12 16.61
N SER A 156 -1.23 -11.20 15.95
CA SER A 156 -0.92 -9.78 15.86
C SER A 156 -1.92 -8.95 16.67
N LYS A 157 -1.48 -7.82 17.21
CA LYS A 157 -2.40 -6.85 17.81
C LYS A 157 -3.09 -6.04 16.71
N ILE A 158 -4.38 -6.22 16.55
CA ILE A 158 -5.17 -5.62 15.45
C ILE A 158 -5.70 -4.27 15.87
N TYR A 159 -5.44 -3.24 15.06
CA TYR A 159 -6.06 -1.92 15.15
C TYR A 159 -6.90 -1.66 13.92
N ARG A 160 -8.21 -1.42 14.10
CA ARG A 160 -9.14 -1.06 13.04
C ARG A 160 -9.44 0.42 13.08
N TRP A 161 -9.20 1.08 11.97
CA TRP A 161 -9.62 2.47 11.78
C TRP A 161 -10.80 2.51 10.83
N LYS A 162 -11.95 2.98 11.34
CA LYS A 162 -13.16 3.19 10.54
C LYS A 162 -13.29 4.68 10.23
N TYR A 163 -13.35 5.03 8.97
CA TYR A 163 -13.55 6.40 8.52
C TYR A 163 -14.90 6.55 7.79
N TYR A 164 -15.45 7.75 7.84
CA TYR A 164 -16.63 8.10 7.05
C TYR A 164 -16.18 8.40 5.62
N VAL A 165 -16.86 7.78 4.65
CA VAL A 165 -16.70 8.03 3.20
C VAL A 165 -17.86 8.90 2.74
#